data_7fecdcc961e5399225b2a4a812d1e147
#
_entry.id   7fecdcc961e5399225b2a4a812d1e147
#
_cell.length_a   1.000
_cell.length_b   1.000
_cell.length_c   1.000
_cell.angle_alpha   90.00
_cell.angle_beta   90.00
_cell.angle_gamma   90.00
#
_symmetry.space_group_name_H-M   'P 1'
#
loop_
_entity.id
_entity.type
_entity.pdbx_description
1 polymer ?
#
loop_
_entity_poly.entity_id
_entity_poly.type
_entity_poly.pdbx_seq_one_letter_code
_entity_poly.pdbx_strand_id
1 'polypeptide(L)'
;MGKKIISIAFSELKKGMVIAKDVEQNGKVLLKKNMEITEKMIIDIQRLLFIGTVQVYDTESVQNESTFEEKKLEEFNKIEEEFKVISSKLQRTFRSIQNEDSECMKEIRTFSNKIQEELKPSSVVIKNIVLHGSGSDCIYRHGVNVAALSALIGKWLGYDGAQLNLLVYSAILHDFGKTKVKREILYKQTALTTSEYNAVKNHPVLGYNFVKQIPFLDKCVSYGVLMHHEREDGSGYPLGLKGDKIHSFGKIIAIADVFDAINSNRGYKRKKAPFEALQIVKNESLGKLNYEYVKVFLEHIVNYYLGEEVLLNNGERCKIIQMNINNLEKPLVIKNGEFIDLDKQKEYYIKEMLL
;
A
#
# COMPACT_ATOMS: atom_id res chain seq x y z
N MET A 1 -26.59 34.87 -7.74
CA MET A 1 -25.43 34.05 -8.20
C MET A 1 -25.46 32.75 -7.43
N GLY A 2 -25.70 31.62 -8.09
CA GLY A 2 -25.71 30.30 -7.44
C GLY A 2 -24.30 29.90 -7.01
N LYS A 3 -24.15 29.43 -5.75
CA LYS A 3 -22.88 28.86 -5.28
C LYS A 3 -22.57 27.64 -6.15
N LYS A 4 -21.35 27.56 -6.70
CA LYS A 4 -20.89 26.38 -7.45
C LYS A 4 -20.87 25.17 -6.51
N ILE A 5 -21.30 24.00 -6.98
CA ILE A 5 -21.31 22.76 -6.19
C ILE A 5 -20.20 21.87 -6.72
N ILE A 6 -19.38 21.34 -5.85
CA ILE A 6 -18.33 20.38 -6.15
C ILE A 6 -18.58 19.07 -5.43
N SER A 7 -18.13 17.96 -6.00
CA SER A 7 -18.20 16.63 -5.41
C SER A 7 -16.81 16.23 -4.96
N ILE A 8 -16.65 15.98 -3.65
CA ILE A 8 -15.38 15.58 -3.03
C ILE A 8 -15.54 14.24 -2.31
N ALA A 9 -14.46 13.51 -2.09
CA ALA A 9 -14.48 12.32 -1.25
C ALA A 9 -14.75 12.68 0.22
N PHE A 10 -15.38 11.77 0.97
CA PHE A 10 -15.57 11.97 2.42
C PHE A 10 -14.25 12.22 3.17
N SER A 11 -13.15 11.64 2.69
CA SER A 11 -11.80 11.86 3.23
C SER A 11 -11.25 13.27 3.01
N GLU A 12 -11.82 14.02 2.06
CA GLU A 12 -11.42 15.40 1.71
C GLU A 12 -12.25 16.45 2.46
N LEU A 13 -13.24 16.03 3.27
CA LEU A 13 -14.03 16.94 4.09
C LEU A 13 -13.15 17.69 5.08
N LYS A 14 -13.30 19.02 5.08
CA LYS A 14 -12.60 19.92 5.99
C LYS A 14 -13.62 20.69 6.84
N LYS A 15 -13.22 21.07 8.05
CA LYS A 15 -13.97 21.97 8.90
C LYS A 15 -14.34 23.26 8.15
N GLY A 16 -15.58 23.68 8.29
CA GLY A 16 -16.11 24.87 7.64
C GLY A 16 -16.71 24.64 6.25
N MET A 17 -16.53 23.48 5.64
CA MET A 17 -17.22 23.13 4.40
C MET A 17 -18.73 23.01 4.64
N VAL A 18 -19.53 23.42 3.65
CA VAL A 18 -20.99 23.41 3.74
C VAL A 18 -21.56 22.40 2.75
N ILE A 19 -22.36 21.46 3.25
CA ILE A 19 -23.00 20.41 2.45
C ILE A 19 -23.99 21.02 1.46
N ALA A 20 -23.89 20.65 0.19
CA ALA A 20 -24.74 21.16 -0.89
C ALA A 20 -25.97 20.29 -1.16
N LYS A 21 -25.94 19.00 -0.79
CA LYS A 21 -27.04 18.04 -0.95
C LYS A 21 -27.06 17.07 0.22
N ASP A 22 -28.26 16.65 0.65
CA ASP A 22 -28.42 15.65 1.69
C ASP A 22 -27.62 14.37 1.35
N VAL A 23 -26.93 13.85 2.36
CA VAL A 23 -26.21 12.58 2.28
C VAL A 23 -27.04 11.53 3.01
N GLU A 24 -27.49 10.54 2.26
CA GLU A 24 -28.32 9.46 2.79
C GLU A 24 -27.61 8.12 2.70
N GLN A 25 -27.78 7.30 3.73
CA GLN A 25 -27.34 5.91 3.75
C GLN A 25 -28.39 5.04 4.43
N ASN A 26 -28.77 3.95 3.79
CA ASN A 26 -29.77 3.00 4.30
C ASN A 26 -31.10 3.67 4.71
N GLY A 27 -31.55 4.68 3.95
CA GLY A 27 -32.78 5.40 4.19
C GLY A 27 -32.74 6.40 5.35
N LYS A 28 -31.55 6.69 5.90
CA LYS A 28 -31.35 7.71 6.95
C LYS A 28 -30.48 8.84 6.42
N VAL A 29 -30.92 10.08 6.64
CA VAL A 29 -30.14 11.28 6.34
C VAL A 29 -29.02 11.42 7.37
N LEU A 30 -27.77 11.36 6.93
CA LEU A 30 -26.58 11.46 7.77
C LEU A 30 -26.06 12.88 7.86
N LEU A 31 -26.01 13.59 6.72
CA LEU A 31 -25.64 14.99 6.64
C LEU A 31 -26.73 15.74 5.87
N LYS A 32 -27.23 16.84 6.42
CA LYS A 32 -28.26 17.66 5.76
C LYS A 32 -27.61 18.73 4.88
N LYS A 33 -28.30 19.08 3.81
CA LYS A 33 -27.99 20.25 3.00
C LYS A 33 -27.87 21.50 3.87
N ASN A 34 -26.92 22.36 3.54
CA ASN A 34 -26.54 23.59 4.26
C ASN A 34 -25.93 23.35 5.66
N MET A 35 -25.61 22.10 6.03
CA MET A 35 -24.90 21.82 7.27
C MET A 35 -23.42 22.15 7.11
N GLU A 36 -22.85 22.87 8.07
CA GLU A 36 -21.41 23.14 8.14
C GLU A 36 -20.69 21.98 8.83
N ILE A 37 -19.60 21.52 8.25
CA ILE A 37 -18.79 20.38 8.73
C ILE A 37 -17.92 20.82 9.90
N THR A 38 -18.04 20.10 11.02
CA THR A 38 -17.21 20.28 12.23
C THR A 38 -16.11 19.21 12.32
N GLU A 39 -15.06 19.46 13.13
CA GLU A 39 -14.01 18.47 13.39
C GLU A 39 -14.55 17.15 13.94
N LYS A 40 -15.53 17.23 14.85
CA LYS A 40 -16.19 16.04 15.42
C LYS A 40 -16.86 15.19 14.34
N MET A 41 -17.56 15.83 13.40
CA MET A 41 -18.22 15.15 12.29
C MET A 41 -17.21 14.47 11.36
N ILE A 42 -16.06 15.07 11.11
CA ILE A 42 -14.97 14.46 10.32
C ILE A 42 -14.50 13.18 11.00
N ILE A 43 -14.24 13.22 12.31
CA ILE A 43 -13.82 12.05 13.10
C ILE A 43 -14.89 10.95 13.06
N ASP A 44 -16.15 11.29 13.23
CA ASP A 44 -17.27 10.35 13.22
C ASP A 44 -17.47 9.73 11.84
N ILE A 45 -17.34 10.50 10.76
CA ILE A 45 -17.40 10.05 9.37
C ILE A 45 -16.22 9.09 9.07
N GLN A 46 -15.00 9.43 9.51
CA GLN A 46 -13.83 8.58 9.34
C GLN A 46 -13.95 7.24 10.09
N ARG A 47 -14.56 7.25 11.29
CA ARG A 47 -14.83 6.03 12.09
C ARG A 47 -15.87 5.13 11.45
N LEU A 48 -16.85 5.69 10.77
CA LEU A 48 -17.96 4.96 10.16
C LEU A 48 -17.61 4.43 8.74
N LEU A 49 -16.36 4.61 8.28
CA LEU A 49 -15.87 4.12 6.99
C LEU A 49 -16.79 4.47 5.81
N PHE A 50 -17.25 5.74 5.76
CA PHE A 50 -18.05 6.19 4.63
C PHE A 50 -17.21 6.16 3.33
N ILE A 51 -17.60 5.27 2.43
CA ILE A 51 -17.04 5.16 1.08
C ILE A 51 -17.94 5.94 0.14
N GLY A 52 -17.40 6.95 -0.57
CA GLY A 52 -18.15 7.71 -1.56
C GLY A 52 -17.76 9.17 -1.59
N THR A 53 -18.58 9.94 -2.30
CA THR A 53 -18.42 11.40 -2.44
C THR A 53 -19.57 12.15 -1.78
N VAL A 54 -19.29 13.36 -1.37
CA VAL A 54 -20.26 14.31 -0.82
C VAL A 54 -20.24 15.59 -1.65
N GLN A 55 -21.42 16.17 -1.88
CA GLN A 55 -21.53 17.47 -2.55
C GLN A 55 -21.44 18.60 -1.53
N VAL A 56 -20.48 19.51 -1.76
CA VAL A 56 -20.30 20.72 -0.96
C VAL A 56 -20.36 21.97 -1.82
N TYR A 57 -20.71 23.10 -1.20
CA TYR A 57 -20.60 24.39 -1.90
C TYR A 57 -19.14 24.78 -2.00
N ASP A 58 -18.71 25.14 -3.22
CA ASP A 58 -17.39 25.69 -3.47
C ASP A 58 -17.31 27.11 -2.89
N THR A 59 -16.56 27.25 -1.82
CA THR A 59 -16.36 28.53 -1.13
C THR A 59 -15.14 29.28 -1.63
N GLU A 60 -14.28 28.62 -2.44
CA GLU A 60 -13.03 29.21 -2.95
C GLU A 60 -12.83 28.81 -4.42
N SER A 61 -13.39 29.60 -5.35
CA SER A 61 -13.21 29.35 -6.77
C SER A 61 -11.92 29.93 -7.35
N VAL A 62 -11.28 29.15 -8.19
CA VAL A 62 -10.42 29.49 -9.36
C VAL A 62 -8.97 29.96 -9.14
N GLN A 63 -8.56 30.50 -8.01
CA GLN A 63 -7.13 30.87 -7.83
C GLN A 63 -6.28 29.79 -7.13
N ASN A 64 -6.90 28.71 -6.63
CA ASN A 64 -6.22 27.71 -5.80
C ASN A 64 -6.00 26.33 -6.46
N GLU A 65 -6.54 26.05 -7.66
CA GLU A 65 -6.34 24.74 -8.28
C GLU A 65 -4.87 24.52 -8.68
N SER A 66 -4.20 25.51 -9.30
CA SER A 66 -2.79 25.40 -9.68
C SER A 66 -1.87 25.30 -8.46
N THR A 67 -2.13 26.08 -7.41
CA THR A 67 -1.35 26.02 -6.15
C THR A 67 -1.61 24.76 -5.35
N PHE A 68 -2.77 24.13 -5.49
CA PHE A 68 -3.10 22.88 -4.81
C PHE A 68 -2.45 21.68 -5.52
N GLU A 69 -2.47 21.65 -6.83
CA GLU A 69 -1.76 20.63 -7.63
C GLU A 69 -0.24 20.73 -7.47
N GLU A 70 0.32 21.96 -7.45
CA GLU A 70 1.74 22.17 -7.16
C GLU A 70 2.12 21.64 -5.77
N LYS A 71 1.34 21.92 -4.73
CA LYS A 71 1.57 21.39 -3.37
C LYS A 71 1.47 19.87 -3.30
N LYS A 72 0.49 19.27 -3.99
CA LYS A 72 0.38 17.81 -4.08
C LYS A 72 1.60 17.19 -4.74
N LEU A 73 2.08 17.79 -5.81
CA LEU A 73 3.27 17.34 -6.53
C LEU A 73 4.54 17.51 -5.67
N GLU A 74 4.67 18.62 -4.96
CA GLU A 74 5.78 18.84 -4.01
C GLU A 74 5.78 17.79 -2.89
N GLU A 75 4.61 17.50 -2.28
CA GLU A 75 4.48 16.49 -1.27
C GLU A 75 4.82 15.09 -1.82
N PHE A 76 4.35 14.77 -3.02
CA PHE A 76 4.65 13.52 -3.69
C PHE A 76 6.15 13.35 -3.96
N ASN A 77 6.81 14.38 -4.47
CA ASN A 77 8.25 14.39 -4.71
C ASN A 77 9.05 14.28 -3.41
N LYS A 78 8.61 14.95 -2.34
CA LYS A 78 9.22 14.85 -1.02
C LYS A 78 9.16 13.41 -0.48
N ILE A 79 8.01 12.76 -0.56
CA ILE A 79 7.85 11.36 -0.15
C ILE A 79 8.74 10.44 -1.00
N GLU A 80 8.85 10.67 -2.31
CA GLU A 80 9.74 9.86 -3.17
C GLU A 80 11.21 10.01 -2.75
N GLU A 81 11.66 11.22 -2.40
CA GLU A 81 13.02 11.42 -1.90
C GLU A 81 13.24 10.75 -0.53
N GLU A 82 12.25 10.75 0.37
CA GLU A 82 12.32 10.01 1.63
C GLU A 82 12.47 8.49 1.39
N PHE A 83 11.70 7.93 0.47
CA PHE A 83 11.84 6.52 0.08
C PHE A 83 13.25 6.20 -0.43
N LYS A 84 13.82 7.06 -1.29
CA LYS A 84 15.18 6.90 -1.82
C LYS A 84 16.23 6.98 -0.71
N VAL A 85 16.10 7.95 0.19
CA VAL A 85 17.02 8.14 1.32
C VAL A 85 16.98 6.92 2.26
N ILE A 86 15.78 6.47 2.62
CA ILE A 86 15.60 5.29 3.50
C ILE A 86 16.18 4.04 2.82
N SER A 87 15.88 3.82 1.53
CA SER A 87 16.38 2.67 0.78
C SER A 87 17.91 2.65 0.67
N SER A 88 18.52 3.81 0.41
CA SER A 88 19.99 3.94 0.33
C SER A 88 20.67 3.68 1.69
N LYS A 89 20.06 4.17 2.76
CA LYS A 89 20.54 3.89 4.13
C LYS A 89 20.38 2.41 4.45
N LEU A 90 19.22 1.79 4.14
CA LEU A 90 18.99 0.36 4.34
C LEU A 90 20.03 -0.49 3.62
N GLN A 91 20.43 -0.10 2.41
CA GLN A 91 21.51 -0.78 1.68
C GLN A 91 22.85 -0.73 2.44
N ARG A 92 23.20 0.42 3.05
CA ARG A 92 24.42 0.56 3.84
C ARG A 92 24.33 -0.30 5.10
N THR A 93 23.21 -0.23 5.81
CA THR A 93 22.96 -1.02 7.02
C THR A 93 23.05 -2.51 6.74
N PHE A 94 22.46 -3.02 5.64
CA PHE A 94 22.59 -4.43 5.30
C PHE A 94 24.02 -4.87 5.00
N ARG A 95 24.87 -3.98 4.47
CA ARG A 95 26.31 -4.23 4.30
C ARG A 95 27.05 -4.25 5.65
N SER A 96 26.75 -3.30 6.56
CA SER A 96 27.35 -3.27 7.91
C SER A 96 26.95 -4.51 8.72
N ILE A 97 25.69 -4.91 8.64
CA ILE A 97 25.18 -6.14 9.28
C ILE A 97 25.97 -7.37 8.83
N GLN A 98 26.34 -7.47 7.54
CA GLN A 98 27.13 -8.60 7.04
C GLN A 98 28.53 -8.67 7.67
N ASN A 99 29.02 -7.54 8.16
CA ASN A 99 30.34 -7.40 8.82
C ASN A 99 30.26 -7.47 10.36
N GLU A 100 29.12 -7.94 10.92
CA GLU A 100 28.88 -8.11 12.37
C GLU A 100 29.00 -6.82 13.22
N ASP A 101 28.65 -5.68 12.62
CA ASP A 101 28.67 -4.39 13.31
C ASP A 101 27.50 -4.30 14.33
N SER A 102 27.83 -3.99 15.59
CA SER A 102 26.87 -3.89 16.70
C SER A 102 25.89 -2.70 16.59
N GLU A 103 26.14 -1.74 15.70
CA GLU A 103 25.27 -0.56 15.51
C GLU A 103 24.04 -0.84 14.64
N CYS A 104 24.03 -1.94 13.90
CA CYS A 104 22.97 -2.25 12.93
C CYS A 104 21.54 -2.24 13.53
N MET A 105 21.38 -2.67 14.79
CA MET A 105 20.07 -2.67 15.46
C MET A 105 19.57 -1.27 15.79
N LYS A 106 20.44 -0.34 16.10
CA LYS A 106 20.05 1.07 16.30
C LYS A 106 19.54 1.65 14.99
N GLU A 107 20.19 1.32 13.88
CA GLU A 107 19.78 1.78 12.55
C GLU A 107 18.41 1.19 12.16
N ILE A 108 18.16 -0.12 12.36
CA ILE A 108 16.86 -0.75 12.08
C ILE A 108 15.74 -0.11 12.91
N ARG A 109 15.98 0.20 14.19
CA ARG A 109 15.03 0.95 15.03
C ARG A 109 14.76 2.35 14.46
N THR A 110 15.82 3.04 14.04
CA THR A 110 15.70 4.37 13.43
C THR A 110 14.88 4.30 12.13
N PHE A 111 15.08 3.29 11.29
CA PHE A 111 14.27 3.08 10.09
C PHE A 111 12.81 2.78 10.41
N SER A 112 12.55 1.94 11.40
CA SER A 112 11.18 1.65 11.81
C SER A 112 10.44 2.91 12.25
N ASN A 113 11.09 3.74 13.07
CA ASN A 113 10.52 5.01 13.51
C ASN A 113 10.27 5.94 12.33
N LYS A 114 11.23 6.09 11.42
CA LYS A 114 11.07 6.90 10.20
C LYS A 114 9.92 6.41 9.32
N ILE A 115 9.81 5.11 9.08
CA ILE A 115 8.70 4.55 8.31
C ILE A 115 7.36 4.87 8.99
N GLN A 116 7.28 4.79 10.30
CA GLN A 116 6.05 5.05 11.03
C GLN A 116 5.71 6.54 11.18
N GLU A 117 6.71 7.41 11.21
CA GLU A 117 6.56 8.87 11.42
C GLU A 117 6.48 9.63 10.11
N GLU A 118 7.37 9.36 9.15
CA GLU A 118 7.49 10.08 7.89
C GLU A 118 6.63 9.47 6.77
N LEU A 119 6.56 8.13 6.71
CA LEU A 119 5.68 7.42 5.80
C LEU A 119 4.33 7.13 6.48
N LYS A 120 3.75 8.14 7.15
CA LYS A 120 2.41 8.02 7.73
C LYS A 120 1.41 7.59 6.66
N PRO A 121 0.37 6.81 7.06
CA PRO A 121 -0.71 6.42 6.15
C PRO A 121 -1.31 7.66 5.48
N SER A 122 -0.91 7.91 4.27
CA SER A 122 -1.46 8.98 3.45
C SER A 122 -1.70 8.46 2.04
N SER A 123 -2.63 9.06 1.33
CA SER A 123 -2.85 8.78 -0.09
C SER A 123 -1.56 8.94 -0.89
N VAL A 124 -0.71 9.89 -0.51
CA VAL A 124 0.56 10.19 -1.17
C VAL A 124 1.55 9.03 -1.04
N VAL A 125 1.67 8.40 0.13
CA VAL A 125 2.54 7.22 0.34
C VAL A 125 2.06 6.04 -0.49
N ILE A 126 0.78 5.73 -0.45
CA ILE A 126 0.20 4.63 -1.25
C ILE A 126 0.34 4.91 -2.74
N LYS A 127 0.03 6.13 -3.17
CA LYS A 127 0.19 6.57 -4.56
C LYS A 127 1.64 6.43 -5.02
N ASN A 128 2.61 6.80 -4.18
CA ASN A 128 4.03 6.65 -4.47
C ASN A 128 4.42 5.18 -4.68
N ILE A 129 3.98 4.27 -3.78
CA ILE A 129 4.23 2.83 -3.93
C ILE A 129 3.58 2.29 -5.21
N VAL A 130 2.33 2.68 -5.49
CA VAL A 130 1.58 2.23 -6.67
C VAL A 130 2.22 2.76 -7.96
N LEU A 131 2.66 4.01 -8.00
CA LEU A 131 3.19 4.63 -9.21
C LEU A 131 4.65 4.26 -9.49
N HIS A 132 5.50 4.23 -8.47
CA HIS A 132 6.93 3.95 -8.62
C HIS A 132 7.28 2.48 -8.37
N GLY A 133 6.58 1.80 -7.44
CA GLY A 133 6.95 0.46 -6.99
C GLY A 133 8.37 0.43 -6.45
N SER A 134 9.00 -0.73 -6.50
CA SER A 134 10.43 -0.91 -6.17
C SER A 134 11.35 -0.85 -7.41
N GLY A 135 10.79 -0.71 -8.60
CA GLY A 135 11.57 -0.70 -9.84
C GLY A 135 12.34 -2.00 -10.03
N SER A 136 13.63 -1.90 -10.38
CA SER A 136 14.56 -3.02 -10.46
C SER A 136 15.22 -3.39 -9.12
N ASP A 137 15.00 -2.59 -8.07
CA ASP A 137 15.52 -2.87 -6.73
C ASP A 137 14.64 -3.90 -6.03
N CYS A 138 15.06 -5.13 -6.03
CA CYS A 138 14.33 -6.24 -5.43
C CYS A 138 14.67 -6.48 -3.94
N ILE A 139 15.43 -5.62 -3.30
CA ILE A 139 15.84 -5.78 -1.88
C ILE A 139 15.53 -4.52 -1.07
N TYR A 140 16.13 -3.39 -1.40
CA TYR A 140 16.13 -2.22 -0.50
C TYR A 140 14.87 -1.38 -0.65
N ARG A 141 14.57 -0.86 -1.84
CA ARG A 141 13.35 -0.10 -2.09
C ARG A 141 12.12 -1.00 -1.85
N HIS A 142 12.17 -2.24 -2.31
CA HIS A 142 11.16 -3.24 -2.03
C HIS A 142 10.95 -3.43 -0.52
N GLY A 143 12.04 -3.61 0.24
CA GLY A 143 11.97 -3.77 1.69
C GLY A 143 11.31 -2.57 2.40
N VAL A 144 11.60 -1.34 1.95
CA VAL A 144 10.97 -0.12 2.49
C VAL A 144 9.47 -0.07 2.14
N ASN A 145 9.09 -0.37 0.89
CA ASN A 145 7.71 -0.41 0.47
C ASN A 145 6.91 -1.46 1.26
N VAL A 146 7.44 -2.69 1.37
CA VAL A 146 6.81 -3.77 2.14
C VAL A 146 6.69 -3.42 3.62
N ALA A 147 7.70 -2.75 4.21
CA ALA A 147 7.63 -2.32 5.60
C ALA A 147 6.57 -1.23 5.82
N ALA A 148 6.47 -0.25 4.92
CA ALA A 148 5.42 0.77 4.98
C ALA A 148 4.01 0.17 4.86
N LEU A 149 3.81 -0.73 3.89
CA LEU A 149 2.54 -1.45 3.71
C LEU A 149 2.21 -2.34 4.91
N SER A 150 3.19 -3.08 5.44
CA SER A 150 3.01 -3.93 6.62
C SER A 150 2.63 -3.11 7.86
N ALA A 151 3.24 -1.93 8.04
CA ALA A 151 2.88 -1.01 9.11
C ALA A 151 1.42 -0.53 8.98
N LEU A 152 0.97 -0.25 7.76
CA LEU A 152 -0.43 0.12 7.48
C LEU A 152 -1.39 -1.02 7.82
N ILE A 153 -1.13 -2.21 7.27
CA ILE A 153 -1.96 -3.40 7.52
C ILE A 153 -1.99 -3.70 9.02
N GLY A 154 -0.84 -3.64 9.70
CA GLY A 154 -0.75 -3.85 11.15
C GLY A 154 -1.62 -2.88 11.93
N LYS A 155 -1.59 -1.58 11.59
CA LYS A 155 -2.46 -0.57 12.21
C LYS A 155 -3.95 -0.85 11.97
N TRP A 156 -4.34 -1.23 10.77
CA TRP A 156 -5.73 -1.60 10.45
C TRP A 156 -6.19 -2.86 11.17
N LEU A 157 -5.27 -3.76 11.50
CA LEU A 157 -5.51 -4.94 12.32
C LEU A 157 -5.46 -4.67 13.83
N GLY A 158 -5.23 -3.39 14.24
CA GLY A 158 -5.19 -2.98 15.65
C GLY A 158 -3.84 -3.16 16.33
N TYR A 159 -2.76 -3.37 15.59
CA TYR A 159 -1.40 -3.41 16.15
C TYR A 159 -0.94 -2.01 16.53
N ASP A 160 -0.35 -1.89 17.69
CA ASP A 160 0.21 -0.64 18.23
C ASP A 160 1.58 -0.84 18.89
N GLY A 161 2.22 0.28 19.27
CA GLY A 161 3.41 0.31 20.11
C GLY A 161 4.45 -0.74 19.74
N ALA A 162 4.77 -1.62 20.69
CA ALA A 162 5.82 -2.63 20.57
C ALA A 162 5.50 -3.66 19.47
N GLN A 163 4.25 -4.10 19.36
CA GLN A 163 3.85 -5.11 18.37
C GLN A 163 4.00 -4.59 16.95
N LEU A 164 3.61 -3.33 16.70
CA LEU A 164 3.78 -2.69 15.40
C LEU A 164 5.26 -2.53 15.04
N ASN A 165 6.10 -2.12 16.00
CA ASN A 165 7.55 -2.03 15.80
C ASN A 165 8.16 -3.37 15.39
N LEU A 166 7.82 -4.45 16.07
CA LEU A 166 8.31 -5.80 15.77
C LEU A 166 7.87 -6.26 14.37
N LEU A 167 6.64 -5.97 13.96
CA LEU A 167 6.17 -6.23 12.61
C LEU A 167 6.99 -5.46 11.56
N VAL A 168 7.25 -4.17 11.79
CA VAL A 168 8.04 -3.34 10.88
C VAL A 168 9.49 -3.83 10.80
N TYR A 169 10.11 -4.23 11.92
CA TYR A 169 11.44 -4.85 11.90
C TYR A 169 11.45 -6.12 11.05
N SER A 170 10.44 -6.97 11.23
CA SER A 170 10.31 -8.19 10.43
C SER A 170 10.17 -7.89 8.94
N ALA A 171 9.34 -6.90 8.59
CA ALA A 171 9.12 -6.48 7.22
C ALA A 171 10.37 -5.85 6.58
N ILE A 172 11.14 -5.03 7.32
CA ILE A 172 12.42 -4.49 6.82
C ILE A 172 13.40 -5.61 6.51
N LEU A 173 13.44 -6.65 7.34
CA LEU A 173 14.42 -7.73 7.29
C LEU A 173 13.97 -8.94 6.47
N HIS A 174 12.71 -8.98 5.98
CA HIS A 174 12.16 -10.19 5.34
C HIS A 174 13.05 -10.71 4.21
N ASP A 175 13.60 -9.81 3.42
CA ASP A 175 14.43 -10.10 2.25
C ASP A 175 15.94 -9.98 2.51
N PHE A 176 16.38 -9.79 3.75
CA PHE A 176 17.80 -9.71 4.09
C PHE A 176 18.59 -10.92 3.58
N GLY A 177 18.01 -12.11 3.62
CA GLY A 177 18.64 -13.33 3.14
C GLY A 177 19.02 -13.30 1.65
N LYS A 178 18.38 -12.46 0.82
CA LYS A 178 18.74 -12.25 -0.58
C LYS A 178 20.15 -11.68 -0.73
N THR A 179 20.66 -10.96 0.25
CA THR A 179 22.04 -10.44 0.26
C THR A 179 23.10 -11.55 0.30
N LYS A 180 22.71 -12.77 0.68
CA LYS A 180 23.56 -13.97 0.71
C LYS A 180 23.48 -14.78 -0.59
N VAL A 181 22.59 -14.43 -1.51
CA VAL A 181 22.46 -15.05 -2.83
C VAL A 181 23.39 -14.33 -3.82
N LYS A 182 23.97 -15.05 -4.75
CA LYS A 182 24.89 -14.48 -5.77
C LYS A 182 24.16 -13.41 -6.59
N ARG A 183 24.82 -12.25 -6.79
CA ARG A 183 24.22 -11.11 -7.52
C ARG A 183 23.84 -11.48 -8.94
N GLU A 184 24.65 -12.32 -9.60
CA GLU A 184 24.41 -12.80 -10.96
C GLU A 184 23.09 -13.57 -11.09
N ILE A 185 22.67 -14.24 -10.00
CA ILE A 185 21.39 -14.96 -9.93
C ILE A 185 20.24 -13.97 -9.67
N LEU A 186 20.41 -13.07 -8.70
CA LEU A 186 19.34 -12.12 -8.30
C LEU A 186 18.97 -11.13 -9.42
N TYR A 187 19.95 -10.69 -10.19
CA TYR A 187 19.77 -9.68 -11.25
C TYR A 187 19.79 -10.26 -12.65
N LYS A 188 19.67 -11.60 -12.76
CA LYS A 188 19.62 -12.30 -14.05
C LYS A 188 18.40 -11.85 -14.86
N GLN A 189 18.62 -11.45 -16.11
CA GLN A 189 17.56 -10.97 -17.01
C GLN A 189 16.83 -12.10 -17.76
N THR A 190 17.37 -13.32 -17.69
CA THR A 190 16.78 -14.52 -18.29
C THR A 190 16.15 -15.40 -17.20
N ALA A 191 15.37 -16.39 -17.59
CA ALA A 191 14.79 -17.34 -16.66
C ALA A 191 15.87 -18.02 -15.81
N LEU A 192 15.57 -18.17 -14.51
CA LEU A 192 16.43 -18.91 -13.58
C LEU A 192 16.36 -20.41 -13.87
N THR A 193 17.48 -21.08 -13.79
CA THR A 193 17.51 -22.56 -13.72
C THR A 193 16.86 -23.03 -12.41
N THR A 194 16.50 -24.31 -12.34
CA THR A 194 15.94 -24.90 -11.10
C THR A 194 16.87 -24.72 -9.90
N SER A 195 18.18 -24.88 -10.09
CA SER A 195 19.17 -24.68 -9.02
C SER A 195 19.25 -23.22 -8.57
N GLU A 196 19.29 -22.28 -9.51
CA GLU A 196 19.28 -20.84 -9.21
C GLU A 196 17.98 -20.43 -8.49
N TYR A 197 16.84 -20.93 -8.95
CA TYR A 197 15.55 -20.68 -8.32
C TYR A 197 15.52 -21.21 -6.88
N ASN A 198 16.02 -22.43 -6.63
CA ASN A 198 16.11 -22.98 -5.28
C ASN A 198 17.06 -22.17 -4.38
N ALA A 199 18.16 -21.65 -4.94
CA ALA A 199 19.05 -20.76 -4.20
C ALA A 199 18.34 -19.48 -3.76
N VAL A 200 17.51 -18.87 -4.63
CA VAL A 200 16.68 -17.72 -4.26
C VAL A 200 15.61 -18.10 -3.24
N LYS A 201 14.91 -19.23 -3.42
CA LYS A 201 13.88 -19.73 -2.47
C LYS A 201 14.40 -19.98 -1.06
N ASN A 202 15.70 -20.13 -0.89
CA ASN A 202 16.32 -20.33 0.43
C ASN A 202 16.53 -19.03 1.22
N HIS A 203 16.28 -17.84 0.64
CA HIS A 203 16.53 -16.58 1.34
C HIS A 203 15.76 -16.41 2.67
N PRO A 204 14.51 -16.92 2.85
CA PRO A 204 13.84 -16.81 4.13
C PRO A 204 14.56 -17.57 5.25
N VAL A 205 15.13 -18.73 4.93
CA VAL A 205 15.94 -19.53 5.87
C VAL A 205 17.24 -18.81 6.20
N LEU A 206 17.91 -18.24 5.20
CA LEU A 206 19.15 -17.46 5.38
C LEU A 206 18.88 -16.21 6.24
N GLY A 207 17.79 -15.50 5.97
CA GLY A 207 17.34 -14.35 6.75
C GLY A 207 17.00 -14.73 8.19
N TYR A 208 16.20 -15.78 8.38
CA TYR A 208 15.85 -16.30 9.69
C TYR A 208 17.09 -16.67 10.53
N ASN A 209 18.03 -17.41 9.93
CA ASN A 209 19.23 -17.85 10.62
C ASN A 209 20.09 -16.68 11.11
N PHE A 210 20.08 -15.58 10.39
CA PHE A 210 20.73 -14.34 10.79
C PHE A 210 19.93 -13.62 11.88
N VAL A 211 18.63 -13.33 11.62
CA VAL A 211 17.79 -12.51 12.50
C VAL A 211 17.64 -13.12 13.90
N LYS A 212 17.53 -14.46 13.99
CA LYS A 212 17.42 -15.15 15.29
C LYS A 212 18.64 -15.02 16.20
N GLN A 213 19.80 -14.62 15.66
CA GLN A 213 21.04 -14.43 16.42
C GLN A 213 21.15 -13.01 16.98
N ILE A 214 20.30 -12.06 16.54
CA ILE A 214 20.31 -10.69 16.99
C ILE A 214 19.88 -10.64 18.46
N PRO A 215 20.76 -10.19 19.40
CA PRO A 215 20.41 -10.14 20.81
C PRO A 215 19.21 -9.24 21.08
N PHE A 216 18.36 -9.63 22.03
CA PHE A 216 17.19 -8.86 22.50
C PHE A 216 16.10 -8.62 21.44
N LEU A 217 16.19 -9.24 20.27
CA LEU A 217 15.12 -9.18 19.26
C LEU A 217 14.11 -10.32 19.52
N ASP A 218 12.84 -9.95 19.57
CA ASP A 218 11.78 -10.95 19.78
C ASP A 218 11.74 -11.97 18.65
N LYS A 219 11.48 -13.23 19.00
CA LYS A 219 11.42 -14.36 18.03
C LYS A 219 10.37 -14.16 16.94
N CYS A 220 9.28 -13.42 17.22
CA CYS A 220 8.24 -13.14 16.24
C CYS A 220 8.80 -12.43 14.99
N VAL A 221 9.86 -11.61 15.15
CA VAL A 221 10.53 -10.96 14.01
C VAL A 221 11.15 -11.99 13.09
N SER A 222 11.88 -12.96 13.64
CA SER A 222 12.51 -14.02 12.83
C SER A 222 11.48 -14.94 12.18
N TYR A 223 10.33 -15.19 12.84
CA TYR A 223 9.24 -15.96 12.27
C TYR A 223 8.59 -15.25 11.09
N GLY A 224 8.36 -13.95 11.16
CA GLY A 224 7.86 -13.20 10.00
C GLY A 224 8.82 -13.25 8.81
N VAL A 225 10.15 -13.14 9.06
CA VAL A 225 11.19 -13.31 8.02
C VAL A 225 11.15 -14.72 7.42
N LEU A 226 11.00 -15.77 8.24
CA LEU A 226 10.99 -17.14 7.74
C LEU A 226 9.74 -17.45 6.91
N MET A 227 8.58 -16.93 7.32
CA MET A 227 7.27 -17.42 6.88
C MET A 227 6.56 -16.51 5.85
N HIS A 228 7.16 -15.40 5.40
CA HIS A 228 6.49 -14.47 4.48
C HIS A 228 6.17 -15.06 3.10
N HIS A 229 6.79 -16.14 2.72
CA HIS A 229 6.48 -16.90 1.50
C HIS A 229 5.64 -18.16 1.75
N GLU A 230 5.23 -18.42 3.00
CA GLU A 230 4.24 -19.46 3.26
C GLU A 230 2.87 -19.05 2.71
N ARG A 231 2.03 -20.03 2.45
CA ARG A 231 0.68 -19.84 1.90
C ARG A 231 -0.30 -20.64 2.73
N GLU A 232 -1.51 -20.10 2.92
CA GLU A 232 -2.56 -20.73 3.77
C GLU A 232 -2.87 -22.19 3.38
N ASP A 233 -2.78 -22.51 2.08
CA ASP A 233 -2.99 -23.86 1.54
C ASP A 233 -1.79 -24.80 1.71
N GLY A 234 -0.64 -24.29 2.16
CA GLY A 234 0.62 -25.04 2.30
C GLY A 234 1.44 -25.16 1.02
N SER A 235 1.06 -24.46 -0.07
CA SER A 235 1.83 -24.43 -1.32
C SER A 235 3.05 -23.51 -1.24
N GLY A 236 3.22 -22.82 -0.11
CA GLY A 236 4.32 -21.88 0.14
C GLY A 236 5.65 -22.55 0.44
N TYR A 237 6.61 -21.75 0.87
CA TYR A 237 7.92 -22.20 1.28
C TYR A 237 8.49 -21.30 2.40
N PRO A 238 9.52 -21.72 3.16
CA PRO A 238 10.35 -22.92 2.98
C PRO A 238 9.81 -24.19 3.65
N LEU A 239 8.83 -24.07 4.55
CA LEU A 239 8.37 -25.18 5.41
C LEU A 239 7.07 -25.83 4.91
N GLY A 240 6.33 -25.18 4.00
CA GLY A 240 5.01 -25.63 3.54
C GLY A 240 3.95 -25.63 4.64
N LEU A 241 3.99 -24.63 5.51
CA LEU A 241 3.04 -24.46 6.61
C LEU A 241 1.65 -24.09 6.11
N LYS A 242 0.62 -24.51 6.87
CA LYS A 242 -0.78 -24.21 6.55
C LYS A 242 -1.44 -23.40 7.66
N GLY A 243 -2.28 -22.45 7.26
CA GLY A 243 -3.24 -21.79 8.13
C GLY A 243 -2.61 -21.24 9.42
N ASP A 244 -3.08 -21.72 10.55
CA ASP A 244 -2.71 -21.24 11.88
C ASP A 244 -1.24 -21.48 12.27
N LYS A 245 -0.52 -22.34 11.54
CA LYS A 245 0.91 -22.55 11.76
C LYS A 245 1.78 -21.41 11.22
N ILE A 246 1.23 -20.56 10.36
CA ILE A 246 1.92 -19.40 9.80
C ILE A 246 1.78 -18.25 10.79
N HIS A 247 2.90 -17.69 11.24
CA HIS A 247 2.91 -16.53 12.14
C HIS A 247 2.20 -15.32 11.51
N SER A 248 1.46 -14.54 12.30
CA SER A 248 0.69 -13.39 11.83
C SER A 248 1.55 -12.36 11.07
N PHE A 249 2.80 -12.14 11.50
CA PHE A 249 3.73 -11.26 10.78
C PHE A 249 4.04 -11.78 9.37
N GLY A 250 4.25 -13.09 9.22
CA GLY A 250 4.43 -13.71 7.90
C GLY A 250 3.23 -13.49 6.98
N LYS A 251 2.01 -13.65 7.51
CA LYS A 251 0.76 -13.41 6.77
C LYS A 251 0.61 -11.96 6.31
N ILE A 252 0.93 -10.99 7.18
CA ILE A 252 0.86 -9.56 6.86
C ILE A 252 1.90 -9.19 5.81
N ILE A 253 3.15 -9.62 6.01
CA ILE A 253 4.26 -9.35 5.09
C ILE A 253 3.97 -9.98 3.73
N ALA A 254 3.39 -11.19 3.67
CA ALA A 254 3.02 -11.85 2.42
C ALA A 254 2.04 -11.00 1.57
N ILE A 255 1.07 -10.33 2.18
CA ILE A 255 0.12 -9.45 1.48
C ILE A 255 0.84 -8.22 0.93
N ALA A 256 1.67 -7.58 1.76
CA ALA A 256 2.46 -6.40 1.39
C ALA A 256 3.47 -6.70 0.26
N ASP A 257 4.17 -7.84 0.36
CA ASP A 257 5.13 -8.33 -0.64
C ASP A 257 4.46 -8.58 -1.99
N VAL A 258 3.35 -9.32 -2.00
CA VAL A 258 2.59 -9.59 -3.24
C VAL A 258 2.12 -8.28 -3.87
N PHE A 259 1.57 -7.35 -3.08
CA PHE A 259 1.08 -6.08 -3.60
C PHE A 259 2.21 -5.22 -4.20
N ASP A 260 3.34 -5.05 -3.51
CA ASP A 260 4.49 -4.30 -4.05
C ASP A 260 5.09 -4.99 -5.28
N ALA A 261 5.23 -6.33 -5.26
CA ALA A 261 5.78 -7.08 -6.38
C ALA A 261 4.98 -6.94 -7.68
N ILE A 262 3.64 -6.78 -7.59
CA ILE A 262 2.78 -6.58 -8.75
C ILE A 262 2.89 -5.14 -9.27
N ASN A 263 3.01 -4.15 -8.39
CA ASN A 263 3.16 -2.74 -8.74
C ASN A 263 4.58 -2.38 -9.23
N SER A 264 5.53 -3.30 -9.17
CA SER A 264 6.93 -3.06 -9.53
C SER A 264 7.28 -3.58 -10.92
N ASN A 265 8.07 -2.81 -11.66
CA ASN A 265 8.70 -3.28 -12.90
C ASN A 265 9.91 -4.17 -12.54
N ARG A 266 9.80 -5.47 -12.79
CA ARG A 266 10.93 -6.40 -12.69
C ARG A 266 11.34 -6.81 -14.12
N GLY A 267 12.61 -6.79 -14.45
CA GLY A 267 13.20 -6.87 -15.79
C GLY A 267 12.51 -7.75 -16.86
N TYR A 268 11.76 -8.78 -16.43
CA TYR A 268 10.99 -9.69 -17.29
C TYR A 268 9.47 -9.53 -17.14
N LYS A 269 8.96 -8.62 -16.26
CA LYS A 269 7.54 -8.42 -16.00
C LYS A 269 7.19 -6.94 -15.96
N ARG A 270 6.32 -6.50 -16.88
CA ARG A 270 5.77 -5.14 -16.85
C ARG A 270 4.90 -4.96 -15.61
N LYS A 271 4.97 -3.77 -15.04
CA LYS A 271 4.03 -3.28 -14.02
C LYS A 271 2.60 -3.47 -14.54
N LYS A 272 1.73 -3.98 -13.70
CA LYS A 272 0.31 -4.13 -14.01
C LYS A 272 -0.45 -2.82 -13.76
N ALA A 273 -1.63 -2.72 -14.34
CA ALA A 273 -2.50 -1.59 -14.03
C ALA A 273 -2.79 -1.53 -12.52
N PRO A 274 -2.91 -0.35 -11.90
CA PRO A 274 -2.98 -0.19 -10.44
C PRO A 274 -4.09 -1.03 -9.78
N PHE A 275 -5.23 -1.17 -10.47
CA PHE A 275 -6.39 -1.91 -9.95
C PHE A 275 -6.28 -3.42 -10.16
N GLU A 276 -5.52 -3.85 -11.17
CA GLU A 276 -5.21 -5.26 -11.39
C GLU A 276 -4.41 -5.84 -10.21
N ALA A 277 -3.54 -5.03 -9.59
CA ALA A 277 -2.81 -5.44 -8.39
C ALA A 277 -3.77 -5.77 -7.23
N LEU A 278 -4.77 -4.94 -6.99
CA LEU A 278 -5.78 -5.19 -5.95
C LEU A 278 -6.62 -6.43 -6.26
N GLN A 279 -7.00 -6.62 -7.52
CA GLN A 279 -7.77 -7.80 -7.93
C GLN A 279 -6.97 -9.09 -7.77
N ILE A 280 -5.67 -9.08 -8.06
CA ILE A 280 -4.79 -10.23 -7.85
C ILE A 280 -4.67 -10.57 -6.36
N VAL A 281 -4.42 -9.57 -5.50
CA VAL A 281 -4.39 -9.79 -4.04
C VAL A 281 -5.71 -10.38 -3.55
N LYS A 282 -6.85 -9.88 -4.05
CA LYS A 282 -8.17 -10.44 -3.76
C LYS A 282 -8.27 -11.90 -4.17
N ASN A 283 -7.87 -12.25 -5.38
CA ASN A 283 -7.93 -13.60 -5.90
C ASN A 283 -7.01 -14.56 -5.12
N GLU A 284 -5.81 -14.11 -4.74
CA GLU A 284 -4.86 -14.90 -3.91
C GLU A 284 -5.43 -15.17 -2.50
N SER A 285 -6.38 -14.36 -1.99
CA SER A 285 -7.03 -14.63 -0.70
C SER A 285 -7.93 -15.86 -0.70
N LEU A 286 -8.25 -16.39 -1.89
CA LEU A 286 -9.06 -17.60 -2.04
C LEU A 286 -8.24 -18.89 -1.86
N GLY A 287 -7.30 -18.91 -0.93
CA GLY A 287 -6.54 -20.11 -0.54
C GLY A 287 -5.05 -19.87 -0.25
N LYS A 288 -4.43 -18.82 -0.77
CA LYS A 288 -2.99 -18.58 -0.59
C LYS A 288 -2.68 -17.52 0.46
N LEU A 289 -3.35 -16.37 0.41
CA LEU A 289 -3.19 -15.32 1.41
C LEU A 289 -4.28 -15.43 2.47
N ASN A 290 -4.02 -14.93 3.67
CA ASN A 290 -5.00 -14.95 4.74
C ASN A 290 -6.21 -14.07 4.39
N TYR A 291 -7.39 -14.69 4.29
CA TYR A 291 -8.61 -14.05 3.84
C TYR A 291 -9.01 -12.84 4.69
N GLU A 292 -9.00 -12.99 6.03
CA GLU A 292 -9.40 -11.91 6.93
C GLU A 292 -8.46 -10.69 6.82
N TYR A 293 -7.16 -10.94 6.72
CA TYR A 293 -6.17 -9.86 6.59
C TYR A 293 -6.24 -9.18 5.21
N VAL A 294 -6.48 -9.94 4.14
CA VAL A 294 -6.71 -9.37 2.80
C VAL A 294 -8.00 -8.56 2.78
N LYS A 295 -9.07 -9.03 3.43
CA LYS A 295 -10.32 -8.29 3.55
C LYS A 295 -10.08 -6.93 4.20
N VAL A 296 -9.43 -6.88 5.36
CA VAL A 296 -9.06 -5.62 6.04
C VAL A 296 -8.19 -4.75 5.14
N PHE A 297 -7.18 -5.33 4.48
CA PHE A 297 -6.34 -4.61 3.54
C PHE A 297 -7.16 -3.94 2.43
N LEU A 298 -8.04 -4.69 1.76
CA LEU A 298 -8.84 -4.17 0.65
C LEU A 298 -9.86 -3.12 1.10
N GLU A 299 -10.53 -3.32 2.25
CA GLU A 299 -11.50 -2.36 2.80
C GLU A 299 -10.87 -0.99 3.08
N HIS A 300 -9.59 -0.96 3.44
CA HIS A 300 -8.88 0.28 3.73
C HIS A 300 -8.15 0.86 2.52
N ILE A 301 -7.44 0.01 1.75
CA ILE A 301 -6.58 0.50 0.65
C ILE A 301 -7.38 1.16 -0.47
N VAL A 302 -8.60 0.71 -0.75
CA VAL A 302 -9.46 1.29 -1.79
C VAL A 302 -9.78 2.77 -1.56
N ASN A 303 -9.78 3.21 -0.29
CA ASN A 303 -10.04 4.61 0.05
C ASN A 303 -8.96 5.56 -0.47
N TYR A 304 -7.73 5.08 -0.66
CA TYR A 304 -6.62 5.87 -1.18
C TYR A 304 -6.68 6.07 -2.70
N TYR A 305 -7.58 5.39 -3.39
CA TYR A 305 -7.82 5.57 -4.82
C TYR A 305 -8.99 6.52 -5.11
N LEU A 306 -9.83 6.81 -4.10
CA LEU A 306 -10.94 7.75 -4.28
C LEU A 306 -10.41 9.16 -4.49
N GLY A 307 -10.98 9.84 -5.50
CA GLY A 307 -10.55 11.18 -5.88
C GLY A 307 -9.32 11.23 -6.78
N GLU A 308 -8.62 10.11 -7.01
CA GLU A 308 -7.47 10.08 -7.91
C GLU A 308 -7.88 10.13 -9.38
N GLU A 309 -7.01 10.75 -10.20
CA GLU A 309 -7.20 10.83 -11.64
C GLU A 309 -6.64 9.61 -12.36
N VAL A 310 -7.38 9.17 -13.37
CA VAL A 310 -7.04 8.02 -14.20
C VAL A 310 -7.19 8.35 -15.67
N LEU A 311 -6.39 7.70 -16.51
CA LEU A 311 -6.53 7.72 -17.95
C LEU A 311 -7.22 6.43 -18.40
N LEU A 312 -8.33 6.56 -19.12
CA LEU A 312 -8.99 5.44 -19.75
C LEU A 312 -8.29 5.03 -21.07
N ASN A 313 -8.62 3.83 -21.57
CA ASN A 313 -8.08 3.31 -22.84
C ASN A 313 -8.40 4.16 -24.07
N ASN A 314 -9.47 4.94 -24.03
CA ASN A 314 -9.86 5.90 -25.08
C ASN A 314 -9.13 7.26 -24.98
N GLY A 315 -8.21 7.43 -24.01
CA GLY A 315 -7.45 8.66 -23.78
C GLY A 315 -8.16 9.71 -22.92
N GLU A 316 -9.33 9.39 -22.37
CA GLU A 316 -10.08 10.30 -21.50
C GLU A 316 -9.55 10.31 -20.08
N ARG A 317 -9.42 11.51 -19.50
CA ARG A 317 -9.11 11.69 -18.08
C ARG A 317 -10.39 11.69 -17.27
N CYS A 318 -10.43 10.87 -16.24
CA CYS A 318 -11.55 10.71 -15.33
C CYS A 318 -11.07 10.69 -13.89
N LYS A 319 -11.97 11.02 -12.96
CA LYS A 319 -11.70 10.95 -11.51
C LYS A 319 -12.48 9.78 -10.90
N ILE A 320 -11.82 9.00 -10.04
CA ILE A 320 -12.46 7.87 -9.35
C ILE A 320 -13.36 8.42 -8.26
N ILE A 321 -14.61 8.00 -8.22
CA ILE A 321 -15.58 8.43 -7.21
C ILE A 321 -16.10 7.29 -6.33
N GLN A 322 -16.03 6.06 -6.83
CA GLN A 322 -16.41 4.88 -6.05
C GLN A 322 -15.66 3.64 -6.54
N MET A 323 -15.13 2.86 -5.59
CA MET A 323 -14.53 1.57 -5.88
C MET A 323 -15.58 0.46 -5.74
N ASN A 324 -15.59 -0.46 -6.70
CA ASN A 324 -16.41 -1.67 -6.62
C ASN A 324 -15.59 -2.80 -5.99
N ILE A 325 -15.85 -3.13 -4.73
CA ILE A 325 -15.09 -4.16 -4.01
C ILE A 325 -15.25 -5.57 -4.61
N ASN A 326 -16.33 -5.80 -5.35
CA ASN A 326 -16.56 -7.06 -6.07
C ASN A 326 -15.77 -7.13 -7.37
N ASN A 327 -15.54 -5.98 -8.02
CA ASN A 327 -14.80 -5.85 -9.26
C ASN A 327 -13.87 -4.62 -9.17
N LEU A 328 -12.71 -4.80 -8.54
CA LEU A 328 -11.77 -3.71 -8.22
C LEU A 328 -11.20 -3.02 -9.48
N GLU A 329 -11.21 -3.70 -10.63
CA GLU A 329 -10.73 -3.15 -11.89
C GLU A 329 -11.76 -2.23 -12.59
N LYS A 330 -13.00 -2.21 -12.08
CA LYS A 330 -14.13 -1.52 -12.71
C LYS A 330 -14.80 -0.52 -11.73
N PRO A 331 -14.08 0.54 -11.32
CA PRO A 331 -14.67 1.58 -10.47
C PRO A 331 -15.70 2.43 -11.23
N LEU A 332 -16.49 3.17 -10.47
CA LEU A 332 -17.28 4.28 -10.98
C LEU A 332 -16.37 5.51 -11.09
N VAL A 333 -16.33 6.13 -12.25
CA VAL A 333 -15.53 7.34 -12.49
C VAL A 333 -16.42 8.50 -12.94
N ILE A 334 -15.94 9.72 -12.82
CA ILE A 334 -16.61 10.94 -13.29
C ILE A 334 -15.74 11.69 -14.28
N LYS A 335 -16.37 12.21 -15.34
CA LYS A 335 -15.76 13.09 -16.34
C LYS A 335 -16.70 14.25 -16.62
N ASN A 336 -16.26 15.48 -16.43
CA ASN A 336 -17.05 16.70 -16.71
C ASN A 336 -18.46 16.70 -16.10
N GLY A 337 -18.66 16.05 -14.95
CA GLY A 337 -19.96 15.93 -14.29
C GLY A 337 -20.79 14.70 -14.71
N GLU A 338 -20.34 13.94 -15.70
CA GLU A 338 -20.99 12.70 -16.14
C GLU A 338 -20.36 11.48 -15.45
N PHE A 339 -21.20 10.58 -14.96
CA PHE A 339 -20.80 9.34 -14.31
C PHE A 339 -20.62 8.22 -15.33
N ILE A 340 -19.49 7.56 -15.29
CA ILE A 340 -19.15 6.41 -16.15
C ILE A 340 -18.94 5.20 -15.24
N ASP A 341 -19.86 4.25 -15.31
CA ASP A 341 -19.78 2.99 -14.59
C ASP A 341 -19.00 1.97 -15.44
N LEU A 342 -17.73 1.75 -15.10
CA LEU A 342 -16.86 0.85 -15.86
C LEU A 342 -17.27 -0.63 -15.76
N ASP A 343 -18.10 -0.99 -14.80
CA ASP A 343 -18.64 -2.36 -14.69
C ASP A 343 -19.74 -2.61 -15.72
N LYS A 344 -20.51 -1.58 -16.09
CA LYS A 344 -21.55 -1.63 -17.11
C LYS A 344 -21.02 -1.35 -18.52
N GLN A 345 -20.08 -0.41 -18.62
CA GLN A 345 -19.47 0.01 -19.90
C GLN A 345 -18.15 -0.75 -20.12
N LYS A 346 -18.27 -2.02 -20.51
CA LYS A 346 -17.16 -2.99 -20.58
C LYS A 346 -16.06 -2.64 -21.59
N GLU A 347 -16.34 -1.78 -22.56
CA GLU A 347 -15.41 -1.25 -23.55
C GLU A 347 -14.35 -0.33 -22.94
N TYR A 348 -14.64 0.26 -21.77
CA TYR A 348 -13.70 1.13 -21.07
C TYR A 348 -12.96 0.37 -19.98
N TYR A 349 -11.67 0.68 -19.87
CA TYR A 349 -10.82 0.24 -18.76
C TYR A 349 -9.78 1.30 -18.44
N ILE A 350 -9.29 1.27 -17.21
CA ILE A 350 -8.26 2.18 -16.75
C ILE A 350 -6.91 1.71 -17.29
N LYS A 351 -6.26 2.57 -18.08
CA LYS A 351 -4.94 2.34 -18.63
C LYS A 351 -3.84 2.64 -17.61
N GLU A 352 -3.96 3.76 -16.93
CA GLU A 352 -2.99 4.22 -15.93
C GLU A 352 -3.60 5.20 -14.94
N MET A 353 -2.97 5.34 -13.77
CA MET A 353 -3.27 6.37 -12.78
C MET A 353 -2.36 7.56 -13.03
N LEU A 354 -2.92 8.77 -12.98
CA LEU A 354 -2.22 10.02 -13.21
C LEU A 354 -1.67 10.59 -11.89
N LEU A 355 -0.63 11.43 -11.99
CA LEU A 355 -0.06 12.17 -10.85
C LEU A 355 -0.96 13.31 -10.40
#